data_b2a8e92a0c9a23bca0f42a4692785006
#
_entry.id   b2a8e92a0c9a23bca0f42a4692785006
#
_cell.length_a   1.000
_cell.length_b   1.000
_cell.length_c   1.000
_cell.angle_alpha   90.00
_cell.angle_beta   90.00
_cell.angle_gamma   90.00
#
_symmetry.space_group_name_H-M   'P 1'
#
loop_
_entity.id
_entity.type
_entity.pdbx_description
1 polymer ?
#
loop_
_entity_poly.entity_id
_entity_poly.type
_entity_poly.pdbx_seq_one_letter_code
_entity_poly.pdbx_strand_id
1 'polypeptide(L)' 'MTVVGKDREGNDLYPGDTVLRDGDIEETIEYGKFREKFDCGYVVGYYIPDYCIKVFKE' A
#
# COMPACT_ATOMS: atom_id res chain seq x y z
N MET A 1 3.20 -2.80 15.25
CA MET A 1 2.69 -2.03 14.11
C MET A 1 1.52 -2.77 13.49
N THR A 2 0.57 -2.04 12.92
CA THR A 2 -0.63 -2.65 12.33
C THR A 2 -0.39 -2.99 10.87
N VAL A 3 -0.72 -4.20 10.47
CA VAL A 3 -0.70 -4.61 9.06
C VAL A 3 -1.77 -3.83 8.31
N VAL A 4 -1.40 -3.17 7.21
CA VAL A 4 -2.33 -2.38 6.42
C VAL A 4 -2.79 -3.11 5.15
N GLY A 5 -2.15 -4.22 4.82
CA GLY A 5 -2.54 -5.03 3.68
C GLY A 5 -1.51 -6.13 3.43
N LYS A 6 -1.66 -6.81 2.29
CA LYS A 6 -0.73 -7.85 1.86
C LYS A 6 -0.35 -7.66 0.40
N ASP A 7 0.85 -8.07 0.04
CA ASP A 7 1.27 -8.11 -1.35
C ASP A 7 0.72 -9.37 -2.04
N ARG A 8 1.01 -9.53 -3.32
CA ARG A 8 0.50 -10.68 -4.08
C ARG A 8 1.09 -12.03 -3.60
N GLU A 9 2.18 -12.00 -2.86
CA GLU A 9 2.81 -13.22 -2.32
C GLU A 9 2.41 -13.51 -0.88
N GLY A 10 1.51 -12.72 -0.32
CA GLY A 10 1.00 -12.90 1.03
C GLY A 10 1.86 -12.28 2.12
N ASN A 11 2.84 -11.46 1.77
CA ASN A 11 3.65 -10.75 2.76
C ASN A 11 2.87 -9.60 3.37
N ASP A 12 2.93 -9.46 4.69
CA ASP A 12 2.28 -8.37 5.39
C ASP A 12 2.93 -7.03 5.05
N LEU A 13 2.09 -6.03 4.83
CA LEU A 13 2.54 -4.67 4.53
C LEU A 13 2.26 -3.75 5.71
N TYR A 14 3.25 -2.92 6.04
CA TYR A 14 3.19 -1.93 7.12
C TYR A 14 3.40 -0.53 6.56
N PRO A 15 2.97 0.51 7.27
CA PRO A 15 3.26 1.89 6.86
C PRO A 15 4.76 2.12 6.70
N GLY A 16 5.16 2.74 5.59
CA GLY A 16 6.57 2.99 5.29
C GLY A 16 7.24 1.91 4.46
N ASP A 17 6.58 0.78 4.24
CA ASP A 17 7.13 -0.27 3.40
C ASP A 17 7.18 0.15 1.93
N THR A 18 8.15 -0.36 1.22
CA THR A 18 8.27 -0.15 -0.24
C THR A 18 7.81 -1.42 -0.95
N VAL A 19 7.03 -1.24 -2.01
CA VAL A 19 6.58 -2.34 -2.87
C VAL A 19 6.91 -2.00 -4.32
N LEU A 20 7.06 -3.04 -5.15
CA LEU A 20 7.16 -2.87 -6.60
C LEU A 20 5.80 -3.11 -7.21
N ARG A 21 5.24 -2.08 -7.85
CA ARG A 21 3.99 -2.16 -8.59
C ARG A 21 4.31 -2.50 -10.05
N ASP A 22 3.57 -3.46 -10.60
CA ASP A 22 3.74 -3.91 -11.99
C ASP A 22 5.18 -4.35 -12.32
N GLY A 23 5.92 -4.76 -11.29
CA GLY A 23 7.26 -5.33 -11.45
C GLY A 23 8.42 -4.34 -11.46
N ASP A 24 8.18 -3.05 -11.70
CA ASP A 24 9.26 -2.08 -11.87
C ASP A 24 9.02 -0.69 -11.27
N ILE A 25 7.82 -0.40 -10.80
CA ILE A 25 7.49 0.90 -10.22
C ILE A 25 7.53 0.82 -8.70
N GLU A 26 8.43 1.58 -8.07
CA GLU A 26 8.49 1.62 -6.61
C GLU A 26 7.39 2.52 -6.06
N GLU A 27 6.65 1.98 -5.09
CA GLU A 27 5.64 2.71 -4.35
C GLU A 27 5.88 2.54 -2.86
N THR A 28 5.70 3.60 -2.10
CA THR A 28 5.79 3.55 -0.63
C THR A 28 4.38 3.49 -0.05
N ILE A 29 4.19 2.62 0.93
CA ILE A 29 2.91 2.48 1.61
C ILE A 29 2.79 3.63 2.62
N GLU A 30 1.95 4.62 2.31
CA GLU A 30 1.80 5.82 3.13
C GLU A 30 0.33 6.16 3.32
N TYR A 31 0.02 6.70 4.50
CA TYR A 31 -1.33 7.19 4.80
C TYR A 31 -1.63 8.42 3.93
N GLY A 32 -2.84 8.45 3.39
CA GLY A 32 -3.29 9.56 2.56
C GLY A 32 -3.17 9.33 1.07
N LYS A 33 -2.49 8.29 0.62
CA LYS A 33 -2.41 7.96 -0.80
C LYS A 33 -3.70 7.41 -1.36
N PHE A 34 -4.47 6.68 -0.54
CA PHE A 34 -5.83 6.28 -0.90
C PHE A 34 -6.78 7.37 -0.46
N ARG A 35 -7.64 7.82 -1.38
CA ARG A 35 -8.63 8.84 -1.09
C ARG A 35 -9.86 8.62 -1.96
N GLU A 36 -11.00 8.46 -1.33
CA GLU A 36 -12.25 8.24 -2.03
C GLU A 36 -13.32 9.19 -1.51
N LYS A 37 -14.06 9.81 -2.42
CA LYS A 37 -15.11 10.77 -2.08
C LYS A 37 -16.46 10.07 -2.01
N PHE A 38 -17.16 10.32 -0.91
CA PHE A 38 -18.55 9.91 -0.70
C PHE A 38 -19.42 11.14 -0.48
N ASP A 39 -20.74 10.94 -0.45
CA ASP A 39 -21.70 12.03 -0.25
C ASP A 39 -21.48 12.78 1.08
N CYS A 40 -21.02 12.08 2.09
CA CYS A 40 -20.80 12.63 3.44
C CYS A 40 -19.36 13.08 3.69
N GLY A 41 -18.46 13.03 2.67
CA GLY A 41 -17.08 13.47 2.82
C GLY A 41 -16.10 12.52 2.15
N TYR A 42 -14.87 12.46 2.67
CA TYR A 42 -13.81 11.63 2.11
C TYR A 42 -13.42 10.52 3.06
N VAL A 43 -13.07 9.37 2.50
CA VAL A 43 -12.36 8.31 3.21
C VAL A 43 -10.90 8.35 2.77
N VAL A 44 -9.99 8.35 3.72
CA VAL A 44 -8.55 8.40 3.48
C VAL A 44 -7.90 7.19 4.14
N GLY A 45 -6.94 6.61 3.47
CA GLY A 45 -6.25 5.43 3.99
C GLY A 45 -4.96 5.13 3.26
N TYR A 46 -4.58 3.86 3.29
CA TYR A 46 -3.38 3.37 2.62
C TYR A 46 -3.77 2.76 1.28
N TYR A 47 -3.06 3.13 0.23
CA TYR A 47 -3.26 2.53 -1.09
C TYR A 47 -2.33 1.33 -1.26
N ILE A 48 -2.91 0.16 -1.48
CA ILE A 48 -2.16 -1.07 -1.74
C ILE A 48 -2.42 -1.46 -3.20
N PRO A 49 -1.41 -1.38 -4.07
CA PRO A 49 -1.57 -1.80 -5.47
C PRO A 49 -1.97 -3.27 -5.58
N ASP A 50 -2.82 -3.61 -6.56
CA ASP A 50 -3.31 -4.98 -6.75
C ASP A 50 -2.21 -5.97 -7.07
N TYR A 51 -1.23 -5.55 -7.87
CA TYR A 51 -0.10 -6.38 -8.26
C TYR A 51 1.19 -5.77 -7.75
N CYS A 52 1.47 -5.98 -6.48
CA CYS A 52 2.68 -5.46 -5.86
C CYS A 52 3.44 -6.56 -5.13
N ILE A 53 4.74 -6.38 -5.02
CA ILE A 53 5.63 -7.29 -4.31
C ILE A 53 6.42 -6.46 -3.30
N LYS A 54 6.41 -6.88 -2.05
CA LYS A 54 7.15 -6.20 -0.99
C LYS A 54 8.65 -6.25 -1.26
N VAL A 55 9.32 -5.12 -1.12
CA VAL A 55 10.78 -5.03 -1.19
C VAL A 55 11.31 -5.16 0.23
N PHE A 56 12.14 -6.18 0.43
CA PHE A 56 12.80 -6.38 1.72
C PHE A 56 14.14 -5.68 1.71
N LYS A 57 14.36 -4.82 2.67
CA LYS A 57 15.62 -4.10 2.84
C LYS A 57 16.47 -4.79 3.89
N GLU A 58 17.74 -4.96 3.57
CA GLU A 58 18.70 -5.50 4.52
C GLU A 58 19.22 -4.41 5.45
#